data_71a972f65b2a686d9be469d49388e650
#
_entry.id   71a972f65b2a686d9be469d49388e650
#
_cell.length_a   1.000
_cell.length_b   1.000
_cell.length_c   1.000
_cell.angle_alpha   90.00
_cell.angle_beta   90.00
_cell.angle_gamma   90.00
#
_symmetry.space_group_name_H-M   'P 1'
#
loop_
_entity.id
_entity.type
_entity.pdbx_description
1 polymer ?
#
loop_
_entity_poly.entity_id
_entity_poly.type
_entity_poly.pdbx_seq_one_letter_code
_entity_poly.pdbx_strand_id
1 'polypeptide(L)'
;MRPRRPKWVGIVALAVAFTLCSAMVEAQQPAKIPWIGYLARSGSGPSPAFILGLRDLGYVEGKNIAIVFRTAEGKTERYAELVAELVRLKVDIIVTDNTIAALAFKKVTSTIPIVITNSTDPVGTGLVASFARPGGNVTGLTNISGELGGKILELLKEIVPKLTRVAILRGTGPANELFVKETEVPARALKIQLISVVAGGPEELENKFRAITKERANGLLVRLVGYDSARLKRVADLAIKNRLPAVGTANGWVEAGGLMSYGADINVQYRRAAVYVDKLLKGRKPADLPIEAPMKFEFEINLQTAKQIGLTIPQTVLFRATKVIKEKNSKE
;
A
#
# COMPACT_ATOMS: atom_id res chain seq x y z
N MET A 1 -76.88 31.91 -34.23
CA MET A 1 -75.89 32.68 -33.45
C MET A 1 -74.73 31.74 -32.99
N ARG A 2 -73.51 31.88 -33.52
CA ARG A 2 -72.32 31.08 -33.08
C ARG A 2 -71.59 31.95 -32.07
N PRO A 3 -71.20 31.40 -30.88
CA PRO A 3 -70.45 32.15 -29.89
C PRO A 3 -68.99 32.36 -30.37
N ARG A 4 -68.57 33.63 -30.37
CA ARG A 4 -67.16 34.02 -30.60
C ARG A 4 -66.26 33.54 -29.42
N ARG A 5 -65.36 32.63 -29.64
CA ARG A 5 -64.34 32.26 -28.64
C ARG A 5 -63.37 33.43 -28.40
N PRO A 6 -63.10 33.82 -27.15
CA PRO A 6 -62.25 34.96 -26.86
C PRO A 6 -60.78 34.63 -27.24
N LYS A 7 -60.16 35.54 -27.97
CA LYS A 7 -58.75 35.44 -28.45
C LYS A 7 -57.68 35.32 -27.31
N TRP A 8 -58.15 35.53 -26.08
CA TRP A 8 -57.28 35.49 -24.90
C TRP A 8 -56.85 34.08 -24.48
N VAL A 9 -57.55 33.03 -24.79
CA VAL A 9 -57.25 31.64 -24.43
C VAL A 9 -55.99 31.17 -25.15
N GLY A 10 -55.72 31.64 -26.36
CA GLY A 10 -54.51 31.30 -27.10
C GLY A 10 -53.23 31.94 -26.54
N ILE A 11 -53.33 33.16 -26.03
CA ILE A 11 -52.20 33.91 -25.47
C ILE A 11 -51.75 33.31 -24.09
N VAL A 12 -52.74 32.94 -23.27
CA VAL A 12 -52.45 32.30 -21.96
C VAL A 12 -51.87 30.92 -22.17
N ALA A 13 -52.26 30.11 -23.13
CA ALA A 13 -51.71 28.82 -23.45
C ALA A 13 -50.26 28.92 -23.97
N LEU A 14 -49.94 29.95 -24.77
CA LEU A 14 -48.55 30.18 -25.25
C LEU A 14 -47.64 30.67 -24.11
N ALA A 15 -48.12 31.50 -23.20
CA ALA A 15 -47.34 31.97 -22.05
C ALA A 15 -47.02 30.83 -21.06
N VAL A 16 -47.97 29.90 -20.81
CA VAL A 16 -47.77 28.74 -19.95
C VAL A 16 -46.81 27.72 -20.61
N ALA A 17 -46.87 27.54 -21.93
CA ALA A 17 -45.93 26.68 -22.65
C ALA A 17 -44.50 27.24 -22.63
N PHE A 18 -44.30 28.55 -22.71
CA PHE A 18 -42.99 29.21 -22.63
C PHE A 18 -42.40 29.14 -21.22
N THR A 19 -43.20 29.25 -20.17
CA THR A 19 -42.74 29.11 -18.77
C THR A 19 -42.43 27.66 -18.43
N LEU A 20 -43.10 26.66 -18.98
CA LEU A 20 -42.80 25.24 -18.80
C LEU A 20 -41.52 24.81 -19.56
N CYS A 21 -41.25 25.38 -20.74
CA CYS A 21 -39.98 25.14 -21.47
C CYS A 21 -38.77 25.79 -20.80
N SER A 22 -38.91 26.91 -20.12
CA SER A 22 -37.80 27.56 -19.38
C SER A 22 -37.45 26.81 -18.10
N ALA A 23 -38.33 26.04 -17.51
CA ALA A 23 -38.05 25.19 -16.34
C ALA A 23 -37.30 23.88 -16.68
N MET A 24 -37.22 23.48 -17.95
CA MET A 24 -36.48 22.28 -18.38
C MET A 24 -35.07 22.56 -18.91
N VAL A 25 -34.68 23.82 -18.97
CA VAL A 25 -33.28 24.21 -19.26
C VAL A 25 -32.62 24.66 -17.95
N GLU A 26 -32.79 23.87 -16.90
CA GLU A 26 -31.77 23.79 -15.87
C GLU A 26 -30.61 23.02 -16.51
N ALA A 27 -29.79 23.81 -17.20
CA ALA A 27 -28.58 23.29 -17.85
C ALA A 27 -27.86 22.42 -16.84
N GLN A 28 -27.74 21.13 -17.10
CA GLN A 28 -26.81 20.29 -16.42
C GLN A 28 -25.45 20.99 -16.51
N GLN A 29 -25.12 21.77 -15.47
CA GLN A 29 -23.75 22.25 -15.34
C GLN A 29 -22.87 20.98 -15.51
N PRO A 30 -21.92 21.00 -16.43
CA PRO A 30 -21.08 19.84 -16.63
C PRO A 30 -20.54 19.45 -15.26
N ALA A 31 -20.89 18.24 -14.81
CA ALA A 31 -20.52 17.78 -13.47
C ALA A 31 -19.01 17.97 -13.35
N LYS A 32 -18.59 18.79 -12.37
CA LYS A 32 -17.17 19.05 -12.13
C LYS A 32 -16.45 17.72 -12.06
N ILE A 33 -15.51 17.47 -12.96
CA ILE A 33 -14.67 16.28 -12.94
C ILE A 33 -13.84 16.33 -11.64
N PRO A 34 -13.99 15.36 -10.71
CA PRO A 34 -13.22 15.34 -9.48
C PRO A 34 -11.74 15.08 -9.75
N TRP A 35 -10.90 15.75 -8.98
CA TRP A 35 -9.45 15.65 -9.08
C TRP A 35 -8.89 14.84 -7.91
N ILE A 36 -8.16 13.78 -8.21
CA ILE A 36 -7.42 12.97 -7.22
C ILE A 36 -5.95 13.36 -7.26
N GLY A 37 -5.42 13.87 -6.16
CA GLY A 37 -3.99 14.01 -5.96
C GLY A 37 -3.39 12.69 -5.50
N TYR A 38 -2.59 12.03 -6.33
CA TYR A 38 -1.93 10.77 -5.98
C TYR A 38 -0.45 11.03 -5.70
N LEU A 39 -0.03 10.92 -4.43
CA LEU A 39 1.36 11.06 -4.02
C LEU A 39 1.94 9.70 -3.64
N ALA A 40 2.79 9.17 -4.52
CA ALA A 40 3.52 7.94 -4.30
C ALA A 40 4.90 8.17 -3.68
N ARG A 41 5.41 7.18 -2.97
CA ARG A 41 6.80 7.16 -2.51
C ARG A 41 7.77 7.02 -3.68
N SER A 42 7.46 6.16 -4.63
CA SER A 42 8.26 5.88 -5.83
C SER A 42 7.36 5.38 -6.96
N GLY A 43 7.92 5.26 -8.16
CA GLY A 43 7.18 4.79 -9.34
C GLY A 43 6.89 5.89 -10.34
N SER A 44 6.41 5.50 -11.52
CA SER A 44 6.16 6.39 -12.67
C SER A 44 4.68 6.72 -12.89
N GLY A 45 3.79 6.21 -12.02
CA GLY A 45 2.33 6.42 -12.10
C GLY A 45 1.59 5.83 -10.92
N PRO A 46 0.28 6.04 -10.84
CA PRO A 46 -0.58 5.37 -9.86
C PRO A 46 -0.52 3.85 -10.03
N SER A 47 -0.74 3.12 -8.93
CA SER A 47 -0.80 1.65 -9.00
C SER A 47 -1.80 1.17 -10.06
N PRO A 48 -1.42 0.24 -10.95
CA PRO A 48 -2.36 -0.34 -11.91
C PRO A 48 -3.59 -0.97 -11.24
N ALA A 49 -3.43 -1.56 -10.06
CA ALA A 49 -4.52 -2.14 -9.29
C ALA A 49 -5.51 -1.07 -8.78
N PHE A 50 -5.00 0.12 -8.41
CA PHE A 50 -5.85 1.26 -8.05
C PHE A 50 -6.65 1.75 -9.24
N ILE A 51 -6.01 1.93 -10.41
CA ILE A 51 -6.68 2.34 -11.65
C ILE A 51 -7.75 1.33 -12.08
N LEU A 52 -7.45 0.02 -11.99
CA LEU A 52 -8.43 -1.03 -12.25
C LEU A 52 -9.60 -0.95 -11.27
N GLY A 53 -9.33 -0.74 -9.96
CA GLY A 53 -10.37 -0.57 -8.97
C GLY A 53 -11.28 0.64 -9.24
N LEU A 54 -10.74 1.75 -9.71
CA LEU A 54 -11.53 2.90 -10.15
C LEU A 54 -12.39 2.57 -11.37
N ARG A 55 -11.84 1.86 -12.36
CA ARG A 55 -12.58 1.43 -13.57
C ARG A 55 -13.73 0.48 -13.23
N ASP A 56 -13.51 -0.46 -12.33
CA ASP A 56 -14.54 -1.39 -11.85
C ASP A 56 -15.73 -0.65 -11.20
N LEU A 57 -15.48 0.56 -10.68
CA LEU A 57 -16.48 1.46 -10.08
C LEU A 57 -17.05 2.50 -11.07
N GLY A 58 -16.66 2.43 -12.35
CA GLY A 58 -17.16 3.31 -13.41
C GLY A 58 -16.37 4.61 -13.59
N TYR A 59 -15.23 4.79 -12.90
CA TYR A 59 -14.35 5.95 -13.06
C TYR A 59 -13.33 5.73 -14.16
N VAL A 60 -13.26 6.66 -15.11
CA VAL A 60 -12.33 6.64 -16.24
C VAL A 60 -11.58 7.97 -16.30
N GLU A 61 -10.26 7.91 -16.16
CA GLU A 61 -9.40 9.08 -16.22
C GLU A 61 -9.60 9.84 -17.54
N GLY A 62 -9.68 11.17 -17.47
CA GLY A 62 -9.95 12.06 -18.60
C GLY A 62 -11.43 12.11 -19.01
N LYS A 63 -12.33 11.28 -18.46
CA LYS A 63 -13.79 11.33 -18.72
C LYS A 63 -14.57 11.86 -17.53
N ASN A 64 -14.49 11.21 -16.40
CA ASN A 64 -15.26 11.54 -15.19
C ASN A 64 -14.41 11.58 -13.92
N ILE A 65 -13.09 11.44 -14.03
CA ILE A 65 -12.11 11.63 -12.98
C ILE A 65 -10.79 12.12 -13.59
N ALA A 66 -10.04 12.95 -12.85
CA ALA A 66 -8.67 13.35 -13.21
C ALA A 66 -7.72 12.96 -12.10
N ILE A 67 -6.51 12.47 -12.44
CA ILE A 67 -5.49 12.06 -11.49
C ILE A 67 -4.24 12.92 -11.68
N VAL A 68 -3.87 13.64 -10.63
CA VAL A 68 -2.62 14.40 -10.57
C VAL A 68 -1.60 13.56 -9.83
N PHE A 69 -0.75 12.87 -10.58
CA PHE A 69 0.29 12.01 -10.01
C PHE A 69 1.54 12.78 -9.65
N ARG A 70 2.09 12.48 -8.46
CA ARG A 70 3.42 12.95 -8.01
C ARG A 70 4.16 11.80 -7.34
N THR A 71 5.48 11.84 -7.40
CA THR A 71 6.34 10.87 -6.74
C THR A 71 7.50 11.54 -6.01
N ALA A 72 7.78 11.07 -4.80
CA ALA A 72 8.93 11.52 -4.04
C ALA A 72 10.25 10.85 -4.49
N GLU A 73 10.21 9.86 -5.40
CA GLU A 73 11.37 9.11 -5.89
C GLU A 73 12.21 8.50 -4.75
N GLY A 74 11.54 8.09 -3.67
CA GLY A 74 12.19 7.57 -2.46
C GLY A 74 12.83 8.64 -1.55
N LYS A 75 12.78 9.91 -1.92
CA LYS A 75 13.39 11.04 -1.20
C LYS A 75 12.39 11.69 -0.25
N THR A 76 12.58 11.50 1.04
CA THR A 76 11.64 11.98 2.08
C THR A 76 11.55 13.51 2.12
N GLU A 77 12.61 14.21 1.81
CA GLU A 77 12.70 15.67 1.77
C GLU A 77 11.78 16.32 0.73
N ARG A 78 11.38 15.58 -0.31
CA ARG A 78 10.47 16.08 -1.35
C ARG A 78 9.00 16.15 -0.92
N TYR A 79 8.64 15.48 0.18
CA TYR A 79 7.22 15.46 0.58
C TYR A 79 6.67 16.84 0.90
N ALA A 80 7.43 17.73 1.54
CA ALA A 80 6.93 19.04 1.90
C ALA A 80 6.51 19.88 0.67
N GLU A 81 7.32 19.87 -0.38
CA GLU A 81 7.05 20.56 -1.64
C GLU A 81 5.83 19.94 -2.37
N LEU A 82 5.83 18.62 -2.57
CA LEU A 82 4.79 17.91 -3.31
C LEU A 82 3.41 17.98 -2.62
N VAL A 83 3.40 17.95 -1.30
CA VAL A 83 2.21 18.14 -0.47
C VAL A 83 1.65 19.56 -0.66
N ALA A 84 2.51 20.59 -0.57
CA ALA A 84 2.09 21.97 -0.78
C ALA A 84 1.55 22.20 -2.21
N GLU A 85 2.16 21.58 -3.21
CA GLU A 85 1.68 21.63 -4.59
C GLU A 85 0.27 21.04 -4.74
N LEU A 86 0.05 19.80 -4.27
CA LEU A 86 -1.26 19.13 -4.40
C LEU A 86 -2.37 19.86 -3.64
N VAL A 87 -2.06 20.41 -2.46
CA VAL A 87 -3.02 21.24 -1.70
C VAL A 87 -3.34 22.54 -2.45
N ARG A 88 -2.34 23.21 -3.05
CA ARG A 88 -2.55 24.42 -3.87
C ARG A 88 -3.39 24.16 -5.11
N LEU A 89 -3.29 22.98 -5.72
CA LEU A 89 -4.11 22.54 -6.84
C LEU A 89 -5.58 22.29 -6.44
N LYS A 90 -5.91 22.31 -5.14
CA LYS A 90 -7.25 22.09 -4.61
C LYS A 90 -7.87 20.78 -5.11
N VAL A 91 -7.10 19.71 -5.09
CA VAL A 91 -7.60 18.37 -5.42
C VAL A 91 -8.76 17.99 -4.48
N ASP A 92 -9.73 17.25 -4.98
CA ASP A 92 -10.92 16.88 -4.21
C ASP A 92 -10.62 15.75 -3.21
N ILE A 93 -9.66 14.87 -3.52
CA ILE A 93 -9.20 13.77 -2.66
C ILE A 93 -7.70 13.59 -2.83
N ILE A 94 -7.01 13.27 -1.75
CA ILE A 94 -5.61 12.85 -1.74
C ILE A 94 -5.54 11.34 -1.55
N VAL A 95 -4.70 10.66 -2.34
CA VAL A 95 -4.34 9.25 -2.17
C VAL A 95 -2.84 9.16 -1.96
N THR A 96 -2.40 8.40 -0.95
CA THR A 96 -0.97 8.18 -0.72
C THR A 96 -0.69 6.77 -0.17
N ASP A 97 0.46 6.21 -0.53
CA ASP A 97 0.92 4.88 -0.11
C ASP A 97 1.86 4.92 1.11
N ASN A 98 1.89 6.04 1.83
CA ASN A 98 2.96 6.28 2.79
C ASN A 98 2.51 7.14 3.97
N THR A 99 2.80 6.65 5.16
CA THR A 99 2.45 7.31 6.44
C THR A 99 3.10 8.70 6.57
N ILE A 100 4.35 8.88 6.11
CA ILE A 100 5.07 10.17 6.22
C ILE A 100 4.39 11.23 5.36
N ALA A 101 4.03 10.89 4.12
CA ALA A 101 3.29 11.78 3.24
C ALA A 101 1.91 12.11 3.82
N ALA A 102 1.18 11.10 4.35
CA ALA A 102 -0.12 11.32 4.98
C ALA A 102 -0.03 12.27 6.20
N LEU A 103 0.99 12.12 7.04
CA LEU A 103 1.26 13.03 8.16
C LEU A 103 1.60 14.45 7.67
N ALA A 104 2.36 14.58 6.57
CA ALA A 104 2.65 15.87 5.99
C ALA A 104 1.38 16.56 5.45
N PHE A 105 0.49 15.83 4.77
CA PHE A 105 -0.81 16.36 4.35
C PHE A 105 -1.68 16.78 5.54
N LYS A 106 -1.77 15.95 6.58
CA LYS A 106 -2.56 16.24 7.79
C LYS A 106 -2.14 17.54 8.48
N LYS A 107 -0.87 17.94 8.36
CA LYS A 107 -0.36 19.22 8.92
C LYS A 107 -0.81 20.44 8.12
N VAL A 108 -1.06 20.31 6.82
CA VAL A 108 -1.35 21.45 5.93
C VAL A 108 -2.81 21.53 5.49
N THR A 109 -3.60 20.46 5.63
CA THR A 109 -5.03 20.46 5.34
C THR A 109 -5.81 19.61 6.32
N SER A 110 -6.94 20.14 6.79
CA SER A 110 -7.94 19.42 7.59
C SER A 110 -9.23 19.12 6.82
N THR A 111 -9.35 19.65 5.59
CA THR A 111 -10.59 19.61 4.79
C THR A 111 -10.52 18.65 3.61
N ILE A 112 -9.36 18.52 2.94
CA ILE A 112 -9.22 17.61 1.82
C ILE A 112 -9.15 16.17 2.39
N PRO A 113 -10.03 15.25 1.98
CA PRO A 113 -9.97 13.85 2.37
C PRO A 113 -8.66 13.19 1.94
N ILE A 114 -8.07 12.38 2.83
CA ILE A 114 -6.83 11.66 2.59
C ILE A 114 -7.10 10.16 2.72
N VAL A 115 -6.90 9.42 1.63
CA VAL A 115 -6.97 7.96 1.58
C VAL A 115 -5.55 7.41 1.64
N ILE A 116 -5.21 6.72 2.73
CA ILE A 116 -3.95 5.96 2.82
C ILE A 116 -4.18 4.57 2.25
N THR A 117 -3.29 4.09 1.39
CA THR A 117 -3.38 2.74 0.80
C THR A 117 -2.57 1.71 1.58
N ASN A 118 -1.59 2.18 2.36
CA ASN A 118 -0.67 1.32 3.10
C ASN A 118 0.01 2.10 4.23
N SER A 119 -0.54 2.05 5.44
CA SER A 119 0.07 2.66 6.62
C SER A 119 0.52 1.58 7.61
N THR A 120 1.70 1.75 8.18
CA THR A 120 2.24 0.73 9.10
C THR A 120 1.62 0.82 10.50
N ASP A 121 1.38 2.01 11.01
CA ASP A 121 0.77 2.22 12.34
C ASP A 121 0.08 3.58 12.35
N PRO A 122 -1.14 3.64 11.80
CA PRO A 122 -1.83 4.93 11.70
C PRO A 122 -2.28 5.49 13.05
N VAL A 123 -2.45 4.65 14.07
CA VAL A 123 -2.84 5.09 15.43
C VAL A 123 -1.62 5.54 16.22
N GLY A 124 -0.58 4.72 16.31
CA GLY A 124 0.64 5.03 17.06
C GLY A 124 1.40 6.23 16.49
N THR A 125 1.30 6.50 15.19
CA THR A 125 1.85 7.70 14.55
C THR A 125 0.99 8.95 14.75
N GLY A 126 -0.20 8.83 15.37
CA GLY A 126 -1.14 9.93 15.52
C GLY A 126 -1.82 10.37 14.23
N LEU A 127 -1.74 9.56 13.17
CA LEU A 127 -2.39 9.85 11.89
C LEU A 127 -3.92 9.80 12.03
N VAL A 128 -4.43 8.80 12.77
CA VAL A 128 -5.85 8.63 13.10
C VAL A 128 -6.04 8.35 14.60
N ALA A 129 -7.24 8.60 15.12
CA ALA A 129 -7.55 8.37 16.54
C ALA A 129 -7.71 6.88 16.86
N SER A 130 -8.38 6.11 15.99
CA SER A 130 -8.55 4.66 16.10
C SER A 130 -8.89 4.06 14.72
N PHE A 131 -8.82 2.74 14.60
CA PHE A 131 -9.21 2.06 13.36
C PHE A 131 -10.71 2.19 13.08
N ALA A 132 -11.55 1.98 14.09
CA ALA A 132 -13.00 2.02 13.94
C ALA A 132 -13.54 3.44 13.69
N ARG A 133 -12.93 4.45 14.30
CA ARG A 133 -13.28 5.87 14.16
C ARG A 133 -12.02 6.69 13.98
N PRO A 134 -11.56 6.86 12.72
CA PRO A 134 -10.32 7.57 12.43
C PRO A 134 -10.30 9.01 12.94
N GLY A 135 -11.44 9.69 12.87
CA GLY A 135 -11.56 11.10 13.19
C GLY A 135 -10.79 12.00 12.21
N GLY A 136 -11.26 13.21 11.97
CA GLY A 136 -10.59 14.12 11.03
C GLY A 136 -10.76 13.72 9.56
N ASN A 137 -9.75 14.06 8.73
CA ASN A 137 -9.82 13.92 7.26
C ASN A 137 -9.05 12.72 6.70
N VAL A 138 -8.51 11.83 7.53
CA VAL A 138 -7.72 10.67 7.09
C VAL A 138 -8.50 9.38 7.27
N THR A 139 -8.50 8.53 6.25
CA THR A 139 -9.07 7.18 6.25
C THR A 139 -8.28 6.27 5.31
N GLY A 140 -8.65 5.00 5.17
CA GLY A 140 -8.07 4.06 4.21
C GLY A 140 -7.63 2.74 4.82
N LEU A 141 -6.40 2.32 4.52
CA LEU A 141 -5.91 0.96 4.77
C LEU A 141 -4.60 0.97 5.55
N THR A 142 -4.43 -0.03 6.39
CA THR A 142 -3.17 -0.27 7.12
C THR A 142 -2.56 -1.61 6.71
N ASN A 143 -1.26 -1.75 6.88
CA ASN A 143 -0.63 -3.07 6.93
C ASN A 143 -0.43 -3.44 8.41
N ILE A 144 -0.98 -4.56 8.82
CA ILE A 144 -0.73 -5.09 10.16
C ILE A 144 0.70 -5.62 10.18
N SER A 145 1.62 -4.84 10.76
CA SER A 145 3.04 -5.22 10.75
C SER A 145 3.45 -6.08 11.95
N GLY A 146 2.80 -5.94 13.10
CA GLY A 146 3.19 -6.66 14.32
C GLY A 146 2.92 -8.16 14.28
N GLU A 147 1.70 -8.55 13.90
CA GLU A 147 1.34 -9.97 13.74
C GLU A 147 2.13 -10.65 12.61
N LEU A 148 2.55 -9.87 11.61
CA LEU A 148 3.31 -10.35 10.47
C LEU A 148 4.68 -10.92 10.87
N GLY A 149 5.38 -10.26 11.82
CA GLY A 149 6.69 -10.72 12.30
C GLY A 149 6.62 -12.12 12.92
N GLY A 150 5.61 -12.38 13.75
CA GLY A 150 5.37 -13.69 14.35
C GLY A 150 5.15 -14.77 13.30
N LYS A 151 4.26 -14.50 12.33
CA LYS A 151 3.97 -15.46 11.25
C LYS A 151 5.18 -15.78 10.38
N ILE A 152 5.99 -14.78 10.07
CA ILE A 152 7.24 -14.96 9.33
C ILE A 152 8.22 -15.85 10.11
N LEU A 153 8.36 -15.65 11.43
CA LEU A 153 9.22 -16.48 12.26
C LEU A 153 8.73 -17.93 12.34
N GLU A 154 7.42 -18.16 12.43
CA GLU A 154 6.84 -19.51 12.36
C GLU A 154 7.19 -20.20 11.05
N LEU A 155 6.91 -19.54 9.91
CA LEU A 155 7.23 -20.08 8.59
C LEU A 155 8.72 -20.37 8.42
N LEU A 156 9.57 -19.47 8.90
CA LEU A 156 11.02 -19.66 8.84
C LEU A 156 11.46 -20.85 9.71
N LYS A 157 10.84 -21.03 10.89
CA LYS A 157 11.15 -22.16 11.78
C LYS A 157 10.67 -23.50 11.22
N GLU A 158 9.57 -23.53 10.48
CA GLU A 158 9.08 -24.75 9.82
C GLU A 158 10.05 -25.24 8.74
N ILE A 159 10.71 -24.34 8.01
CA ILE A 159 11.70 -24.70 6.98
C ILE A 159 13.12 -24.86 7.53
N VAL A 160 13.39 -24.29 8.71
CA VAL A 160 14.68 -24.37 9.41
C VAL A 160 14.42 -24.88 10.84
N PRO A 161 14.25 -26.19 11.07
CA PRO A 161 13.89 -26.72 12.41
C PRO A 161 14.89 -26.33 13.52
N LYS A 162 16.16 -26.14 13.18
CA LYS A 162 17.24 -25.71 14.11
C LYS A 162 17.36 -24.18 14.19
N LEU A 163 16.33 -23.42 13.81
CA LEU A 163 16.34 -21.96 13.87
C LEU A 163 16.40 -21.49 15.32
N THR A 164 17.42 -20.72 15.67
CA THR A 164 17.62 -20.18 17.02
C THR A 164 17.95 -18.69 17.03
N ARG A 165 18.51 -18.16 15.92
CA ARG A 165 18.95 -16.76 15.82
C ARG A 165 18.53 -16.17 14.48
N VAL A 166 17.72 -15.14 14.51
CA VAL A 166 17.22 -14.45 13.31
C VAL A 166 17.71 -13.01 13.32
N ALA A 167 18.45 -12.64 12.29
CA ALA A 167 18.73 -11.24 12.03
C ALA A 167 17.54 -10.57 11.35
N ILE A 168 17.16 -9.36 11.80
CA ILE A 168 16.19 -8.51 11.12
C ILE A 168 16.97 -7.40 10.41
N LEU A 169 17.12 -7.52 9.09
CA LEU A 169 17.70 -6.49 8.26
C LEU A 169 16.60 -5.50 7.88
N ARG A 170 16.69 -4.30 8.41
CA ARG A 170 15.62 -3.28 8.33
C ARG A 170 16.12 -1.92 7.90
N GLY A 171 15.20 -1.10 7.40
CA GLY A 171 15.42 0.34 7.26
C GLY A 171 15.42 1.08 8.60
N THR A 172 15.60 2.39 8.56
CA THR A 172 15.46 3.30 9.70
C THR A 172 14.01 3.71 9.93
N GLY A 173 13.74 4.32 11.08
CA GLY A 173 12.48 4.99 11.43
C GLY A 173 11.53 4.20 12.31
N PRO A 174 10.56 4.90 12.92
CA PRO A 174 9.70 4.37 14.00
C PRO A 174 8.93 3.10 13.62
N ALA A 175 8.42 3.02 12.39
CA ALA A 175 7.70 1.84 11.92
C ALA A 175 8.55 0.57 11.87
N ASN A 176 9.86 0.68 11.60
CA ASN A 176 10.77 -0.45 11.64
C ASN A 176 11.16 -0.83 13.07
N GLU A 177 11.25 0.15 13.95
CA GLU A 177 11.51 -0.07 15.38
C GLU A 177 10.33 -0.75 16.05
N LEU A 178 9.11 -0.27 15.76
CA LEU A 178 7.88 -0.90 16.24
C LEU A 178 7.79 -2.36 15.79
N PHE A 179 8.05 -2.64 14.50
CA PHE A 179 8.05 -4.01 13.97
C PHE A 179 9.02 -4.93 14.72
N VAL A 180 10.24 -4.47 15.02
CA VAL A 180 11.21 -5.27 15.80
C VAL A 180 10.64 -5.55 17.19
N LYS A 181 10.14 -4.53 17.89
CA LYS A 181 9.57 -4.65 19.23
C LYS A 181 8.38 -5.63 19.26
N GLU A 182 7.47 -5.53 18.30
CA GLU A 182 6.31 -6.42 18.20
C GLU A 182 6.71 -7.86 17.86
N THR A 183 7.81 -8.04 17.10
CA THR A 183 8.34 -9.38 16.76
C THR A 183 9.06 -10.06 17.94
N GLU A 184 9.46 -9.33 18.99
CA GLU A 184 10.15 -9.90 20.15
C GLU A 184 9.30 -10.89 20.95
N VAL A 185 8.00 -10.64 21.10
CA VAL A 185 7.10 -11.52 21.86
C VAL A 185 6.98 -12.90 21.19
N PRO A 186 6.60 -12.99 19.90
CA PRO A 186 6.57 -14.28 19.20
C PRO A 186 7.94 -14.93 19.08
N ALA A 187 9.03 -14.16 18.95
CA ALA A 187 10.38 -14.71 18.91
C ALA A 187 10.73 -15.44 20.21
N ARG A 188 10.41 -14.85 21.37
CA ARG A 188 10.61 -15.51 22.68
C ARG A 188 9.79 -16.78 22.81
N ALA A 189 8.52 -16.78 22.38
CA ALA A 189 7.67 -17.98 22.38
C ALA A 189 8.27 -19.12 21.52
N LEU A 190 8.87 -18.76 20.39
CA LEU A 190 9.55 -19.70 19.47
C LEU A 190 10.97 -20.05 19.89
N LYS A 191 11.48 -19.51 20.99
CA LYS A 191 12.89 -19.66 21.46
C LYS A 191 13.89 -19.17 20.41
N ILE A 192 13.60 -18.04 19.76
CA ILE A 192 14.44 -17.40 18.75
C ILE A 192 15.01 -16.11 19.33
N GLN A 193 16.33 -15.94 19.25
CA GLN A 193 17.01 -14.68 19.54
C GLN A 193 16.94 -13.77 18.30
N LEU A 194 16.48 -12.54 18.47
CA LEU A 194 16.49 -11.53 17.42
C LEU A 194 17.75 -10.67 17.47
N ILE A 195 18.25 -10.31 16.28
CA ILE A 195 19.41 -9.44 16.08
C ILE A 195 18.95 -8.33 15.11
N SER A 196 18.73 -7.11 15.62
CA SER A 196 18.32 -6.00 14.76
C SER A 196 19.52 -5.35 14.08
N VAL A 197 19.46 -5.26 12.74
CA VAL A 197 20.51 -4.68 11.89
C VAL A 197 19.91 -3.65 10.97
N VAL A 198 20.37 -2.40 11.06
CA VAL A 198 19.99 -1.35 10.12
C VAL A 198 20.81 -1.52 8.84
N ALA A 199 20.12 -1.57 7.70
CA ALA A 199 20.73 -1.90 6.42
C ALA A 199 21.77 -0.87 5.93
N GLY A 200 21.50 0.41 6.18
CA GLY A 200 22.39 1.48 5.67
C GLY A 200 22.32 1.64 4.14
N GLY A 201 23.38 2.22 3.57
CA GLY A 201 23.53 2.36 2.12
C GLY A 201 23.94 1.03 1.42
N PRO A 202 23.90 0.98 0.08
CA PRO A 202 24.29 -0.22 -0.68
C PRO A 202 25.73 -0.68 -0.39
N GLU A 203 26.63 0.27 -0.16
CA GLU A 203 28.05 0.04 0.15
C GLU A 203 28.27 -0.60 1.53
N GLU A 204 27.31 -0.45 2.44
CA GLU A 204 27.41 -1.00 3.79
C GLU A 204 26.90 -2.46 3.89
N LEU A 205 26.10 -2.91 2.92
CA LEU A 205 25.41 -4.21 3.01
C LEU A 205 26.34 -5.37 3.29
N GLU A 206 27.51 -5.42 2.67
CA GLU A 206 28.49 -6.49 2.91
C GLU A 206 29.01 -6.51 4.35
N ASN A 207 29.24 -5.31 4.92
CA ASN A 207 29.65 -5.17 6.32
C ASN A 207 28.53 -5.64 7.27
N LYS A 208 27.26 -5.31 6.93
CA LYS A 208 26.10 -5.76 7.72
C LYS A 208 25.95 -7.29 7.66
N PHE A 209 26.15 -7.92 6.49
CA PHE A 209 26.13 -9.37 6.38
C PHE A 209 27.28 -10.03 7.13
N ARG A 210 28.47 -9.45 7.14
CA ARG A 210 29.58 -9.92 7.99
C ARG A 210 29.22 -9.87 9.48
N ALA A 211 28.57 -8.81 9.94
CA ALA A 211 28.10 -8.70 11.31
C ALA A 211 27.03 -9.76 11.62
N ILE A 212 26.05 -9.97 10.73
CA ILE A 212 25.03 -11.00 10.86
C ILE A 212 25.64 -12.39 11.00
N THR A 213 26.65 -12.71 10.19
CA THR A 213 27.38 -13.99 10.23
C THR A 213 28.19 -14.14 11.52
N LYS A 214 28.86 -13.08 11.98
CA LYS A 214 29.62 -13.07 13.24
C LYS A 214 28.70 -13.35 14.43
N GLU A 215 27.46 -12.83 14.41
CA GLU A 215 26.43 -13.10 15.41
C GLU A 215 25.81 -14.52 15.29
N ARG A 216 26.28 -15.34 14.35
CA ARG A 216 25.80 -16.71 14.10
C ARG A 216 24.29 -16.79 13.85
N ALA A 217 23.73 -15.78 13.18
CA ALA A 217 22.35 -15.86 12.73
C ALA A 217 22.18 -17.02 11.74
N ASN A 218 21.14 -17.82 11.92
CA ASN A 218 20.80 -18.94 11.04
C ASN A 218 19.42 -18.74 10.35
N GLY A 219 18.92 -17.52 10.36
CA GLY A 219 17.79 -17.02 9.60
C GLY A 219 17.87 -15.51 9.42
N LEU A 220 17.22 -15.01 8.37
CA LEU A 220 17.16 -13.58 8.04
C LEU A 220 15.72 -13.15 7.75
N LEU A 221 15.25 -12.12 8.44
CA LEU A 221 14.05 -11.40 8.10
C LEU A 221 14.43 -10.09 7.42
N VAL A 222 13.95 -9.87 6.20
CA VAL A 222 14.26 -8.70 5.38
C VAL A 222 13.06 -7.75 5.37
N ARG A 223 13.21 -6.60 6.03
CA ARG A 223 12.18 -5.54 6.07
C ARG A 223 12.71 -4.25 5.44
N LEU A 224 12.85 -4.29 4.14
CA LEU A 224 13.41 -3.20 3.34
C LEU A 224 12.31 -2.57 2.47
N VAL A 225 11.30 -2.00 3.11
CA VAL A 225 10.17 -1.36 2.43
C VAL A 225 10.67 -0.16 1.62
N GLY A 226 10.33 -0.12 0.31
CA GLY A 226 10.69 0.95 -0.61
C GLY A 226 12.12 0.90 -1.15
N TYR A 227 12.80 -0.23 -0.99
CA TYR A 227 14.02 -0.51 -1.74
C TYR A 227 13.67 -0.91 -3.18
N ASP A 228 14.49 -0.45 -4.12
CA ASP A 228 14.35 -0.83 -5.51
C ASP A 228 14.74 -2.30 -5.75
N SER A 229 14.41 -2.84 -6.91
CA SER A 229 14.67 -4.23 -7.27
C SER A 229 16.18 -4.57 -7.28
N ALA A 230 17.04 -3.62 -7.64
CA ALA A 230 18.48 -3.84 -7.67
C ALA A 230 19.05 -4.01 -6.26
N ARG A 231 18.58 -3.20 -5.30
CA ARG A 231 18.95 -3.34 -3.88
C ARG A 231 18.41 -4.63 -3.27
N LEU A 232 17.15 -4.98 -3.55
CA LEU A 232 16.58 -6.24 -3.09
C LEU A 232 17.37 -7.43 -3.63
N LYS A 233 17.75 -7.38 -4.92
CA LYS A 233 18.60 -8.40 -5.54
C LYS A 233 19.95 -8.52 -4.84
N ARG A 234 20.62 -7.41 -4.54
CA ARG A 234 21.89 -7.41 -3.83
C ARG A 234 21.80 -8.08 -2.45
N VAL A 235 20.72 -7.79 -1.71
CA VAL A 235 20.45 -8.43 -0.41
C VAL A 235 20.20 -9.93 -0.57
N ALA A 236 19.44 -10.34 -1.59
CA ALA A 236 19.17 -11.74 -1.88
C ALA A 236 20.47 -12.49 -2.26
N ASP A 237 21.31 -11.92 -3.11
CA ASP A 237 22.61 -12.50 -3.51
C ASP A 237 23.54 -12.70 -2.27
N LEU A 238 23.55 -11.71 -1.37
CA LEU A 238 24.32 -11.82 -0.12
C LEU A 238 23.76 -12.89 0.83
N ALA A 239 22.43 -13.03 0.92
CA ALA A 239 21.80 -14.09 1.70
C ALA A 239 22.14 -15.47 1.13
N ILE A 240 22.07 -15.65 -0.20
CA ILE A 240 22.45 -16.88 -0.88
C ILE A 240 23.92 -17.21 -0.65
N LYS A 241 24.83 -16.22 -0.86
CA LYS A 241 26.28 -16.39 -0.65
C LYS A 241 26.61 -16.88 0.76
N ASN A 242 25.87 -16.42 1.77
CA ASN A 242 26.04 -16.81 3.17
C ASN A 242 25.17 -18.02 3.56
N ARG A 243 24.47 -18.68 2.61
CA ARG A 243 23.52 -19.79 2.85
C ARG A 243 22.52 -19.48 3.95
N LEU A 244 22.06 -18.24 4.02
CA LEU A 244 21.17 -17.73 5.06
C LEU A 244 19.73 -17.75 4.58
N PRO A 245 18.85 -18.62 5.12
CA PRO A 245 17.43 -18.62 4.78
C PRO A 245 16.82 -17.26 5.07
N ALA A 246 16.31 -16.59 4.03
CA ALA A 246 15.86 -15.21 4.12
C ALA A 246 14.37 -15.07 3.72
N VAL A 247 13.57 -14.48 4.61
CA VAL A 247 12.16 -14.16 4.38
C VAL A 247 11.99 -12.65 4.30
N GLY A 248 11.33 -12.18 3.22
CA GLY A 248 11.04 -10.76 3.03
C GLY A 248 9.58 -10.41 3.34
N THR A 249 9.36 -9.13 3.59
CA THR A 249 8.02 -8.54 3.71
C THR A 249 7.67 -7.66 2.50
N ALA A 250 8.62 -7.45 1.57
CA ALA A 250 8.47 -6.58 0.44
C ALA A 250 8.02 -7.34 -0.80
N ASN A 251 7.10 -6.75 -1.57
CA ASN A 251 6.76 -7.23 -2.90
C ASN A 251 8.00 -7.18 -3.81
N GLY A 252 8.16 -8.18 -4.68
CA GLY A 252 9.33 -8.30 -5.54
C GLY A 252 10.56 -8.92 -4.87
N TRP A 253 10.47 -9.28 -3.58
CA TRP A 253 11.58 -9.93 -2.88
C TRP A 253 11.94 -11.30 -3.47
N VAL A 254 10.93 -12.12 -3.75
CA VAL A 254 11.10 -13.47 -4.29
C VAL A 254 11.56 -13.42 -5.74
N GLU A 255 11.06 -12.47 -6.52
CA GLU A 255 11.50 -12.19 -7.89
C GLU A 255 12.95 -11.70 -7.94
N ALA A 256 13.38 -10.94 -6.94
CA ALA A 256 14.77 -10.49 -6.80
C ALA A 256 15.75 -11.61 -6.38
N GLY A 257 15.24 -12.82 -6.14
CA GLY A 257 16.04 -13.98 -5.71
C GLY A 257 15.92 -14.32 -4.23
N GLY A 258 15.04 -13.67 -3.48
CA GLY A 258 14.75 -14.02 -2.09
C GLY A 258 14.15 -15.41 -1.95
N LEU A 259 14.35 -16.07 -0.80
CA LEU A 259 13.86 -17.43 -0.57
C LEU A 259 12.33 -17.48 -0.42
N MET A 260 11.79 -16.66 0.43
CA MET A 260 10.36 -16.59 0.73
C MET A 260 9.92 -15.15 0.99
N SER A 261 8.64 -14.86 0.72
CA SER A 261 7.99 -13.66 1.20
C SER A 261 6.65 -14.00 1.85
N TYR A 262 6.29 -13.24 2.87
CA TYR A 262 4.97 -13.26 3.47
C TYR A 262 4.53 -11.83 3.78
N GLY A 263 3.40 -11.42 3.23
CA GLY A 263 2.92 -10.05 3.39
C GLY A 263 1.50 -9.85 2.86
N ALA A 264 0.95 -8.68 3.11
CA ALA A 264 -0.35 -8.33 2.57
C ALA A 264 -0.33 -8.27 1.03
N ASP A 265 -1.41 -8.75 0.39
CA ASP A 265 -1.62 -8.57 -1.06
C ASP A 265 -1.86 -7.08 -1.35
N ILE A 266 -0.81 -6.41 -1.80
CA ILE A 266 -0.83 -4.97 -2.05
C ILE A 266 -1.81 -4.59 -3.16
N ASN A 267 -2.04 -5.46 -4.14
CA ASN A 267 -2.97 -5.19 -5.23
C ASN A 267 -4.42 -5.15 -4.74
N VAL A 268 -4.76 -6.04 -3.80
CA VAL A 268 -6.07 -6.02 -3.12
C VAL A 268 -6.23 -4.73 -2.33
N GLN A 269 -5.18 -4.26 -1.65
CA GLN A 269 -5.24 -2.99 -0.92
C GLN A 269 -5.44 -1.79 -1.86
N TYR A 270 -4.71 -1.72 -2.97
CA TYR A 270 -4.90 -0.65 -3.94
C TYR A 270 -6.31 -0.64 -4.57
N ARG A 271 -6.86 -1.82 -4.92
CA ARG A 271 -8.25 -1.92 -5.38
C ARG A 271 -9.22 -1.45 -4.30
N ARG A 272 -8.98 -1.81 -3.05
CA ARG A 272 -9.80 -1.39 -1.92
C ARG A 272 -9.72 0.12 -1.67
N ALA A 273 -8.57 0.75 -1.87
CA ALA A 273 -8.42 2.20 -1.79
C ALA A 273 -9.30 2.93 -2.82
N ALA A 274 -9.48 2.39 -4.03
CA ALA A 274 -10.43 2.94 -5.00
C ALA A 274 -11.87 2.95 -4.47
N VAL A 275 -12.29 1.95 -3.69
CA VAL A 275 -13.59 1.93 -3.04
C VAL A 275 -13.73 3.04 -2.00
N TYR A 276 -12.65 3.38 -1.29
CA TYR A 276 -12.65 4.53 -0.38
C TYR A 276 -12.83 5.85 -1.13
N VAL A 277 -12.12 6.00 -2.24
CA VAL A 277 -12.29 7.17 -3.13
C VAL A 277 -13.72 7.29 -3.61
N ASP A 278 -14.34 6.21 -4.08
CA ASP A 278 -15.75 6.18 -4.51
C ASP A 278 -16.70 6.63 -3.39
N LYS A 279 -16.54 6.09 -2.18
CA LYS A 279 -17.35 6.48 -1.02
C LYS A 279 -17.23 7.97 -0.70
N LEU A 280 -16.01 8.52 -0.75
CA LEU A 280 -15.75 9.93 -0.49
C LEU A 280 -16.35 10.83 -1.59
N LEU A 281 -16.23 10.47 -2.87
CA LEU A 281 -16.83 11.17 -3.99
C LEU A 281 -18.38 11.15 -3.91
N LYS A 282 -18.96 10.12 -3.31
CA LYS A 282 -20.39 10.01 -3.00
C LYS A 282 -20.80 10.71 -1.69
N GLY A 283 -19.92 11.53 -1.11
CA GLY A 283 -20.22 12.39 0.03
C GLY A 283 -20.07 11.75 1.41
N ARG A 284 -19.49 10.53 1.54
CA ARG A 284 -19.17 9.98 2.85
C ARG A 284 -18.01 10.76 3.48
N LYS A 285 -18.04 10.94 4.79
CA LYS A 285 -16.98 11.65 5.50
C LYS A 285 -15.83 10.69 5.83
N PRO A 286 -14.55 11.11 5.71
CA PRO A 286 -13.41 10.29 6.09
C PRO A 286 -13.49 9.79 7.54
N ALA A 287 -13.96 10.63 8.45
CA ALA A 287 -14.11 10.33 9.88
C ALA A 287 -15.03 9.13 10.17
N ASP A 288 -15.97 8.84 9.26
CA ASP A 288 -16.97 7.77 9.39
C ASP A 288 -16.54 6.48 8.66
N LEU A 289 -15.41 6.51 7.95
CA LEU A 289 -14.88 5.37 7.21
C LEU A 289 -13.74 4.74 8.02
N PRO A 290 -13.88 3.49 8.52
CA PRO A 290 -12.85 2.86 9.34
C PRO A 290 -11.56 2.62 8.57
N ILE A 291 -10.43 2.58 9.28
CA ILE A 291 -9.19 2.05 8.73
C ILE A 291 -9.31 0.52 8.65
N GLU A 292 -9.13 -0.04 7.45
CA GLU A 292 -9.21 -1.48 7.25
C GLU A 292 -7.82 -2.13 7.27
N ALA A 293 -7.73 -3.28 7.95
CA ALA A 293 -6.55 -4.14 7.91
C ALA A 293 -6.58 -5.05 6.66
N PRO A 294 -5.43 -5.59 6.21
CA PRO A 294 -5.39 -6.55 5.13
C PRO A 294 -6.19 -7.80 5.47
N MET A 295 -7.00 -8.27 4.53
CA MET A 295 -7.73 -9.53 4.67
C MET A 295 -7.11 -10.67 3.85
N LYS A 296 -6.21 -10.34 2.91
CA LYS A 296 -5.53 -11.31 2.07
C LYS A 296 -4.02 -11.14 2.16
N PHE A 297 -3.35 -12.25 2.37
CA PHE A 297 -1.89 -12.33 2.44
C PHE A 297 -1.36 -13.17 1.29
N GLU A 298 -0.19 -12.80 0.79
CA GLU A 298 0.56 -13.56 -0.19
C GLU A 298 1.72 -14.26 0.51
N PHE A 299 1.88 -15.55 0.18
CA PHE A 299 2.98 -16.37 0.63
C PHE A 299 3.68 -16.93 -0.60
N GLU A 300 4.87 -16.44 -0.90
CA GLU A 300 5.62 -16.81 -2.08
C GLU A 300 6.90 -17.54 -1.70
N ILE A 301 7.33 -18.51 -2.51
CA ILE A 301 8.52 -19.34 -2.27
C ILE A 301 9.30 -19.45 -3.58
N ASN A 302 10.64 -19.32 -3.49
CA ASN A 302 11.58 -19.55 -4.58
C ASN A 302 12.36 -20.85 -4.35
N LEU A 303 12.01 -21.90 -5.10
CA LEU A 303 12.69 -23.20 -5.02
C LEU A 303 14.10 -23.18 -5.59
N GLN A 304 14.40 -22.27 -6.53
CA GLN A 304 15.77 -22.11 -7.04
C GLN A 304 16.69 -21.62 -5.93
N THR A 305 16.26 -20.62 -5.16
CA THR A 305 17.01 -20.11 -4.02
C THR A 305 17.12 -21.16 -2.92
N ALA A 306 16.04 -21.90 -2.62
CA ALA A 306 16.10 -22.99 -1.66
C ALA A 306 17.21 -24.00 -1.99
N LYS A 307 17.29 -24.43 -3.26
CA LYS A 307 18.32 -25.35 -3.75
C LYS A 307 19.73 -24.75 -3.63
N GLN A 308 19.91 -23.48 -4.00
CA GLN A 308 21.22 -22.80 -3.92
C GLN A 308 21.78 -22.74 -2.50
N ILE A 309 20.92 -22.60 -1.49
CA ILE A 309 21.34 -22.58 -0.09
C ILE A 309 21.34 -23.98 0.58
N GLY A 310 20.98 -25.03 -0.18
CA GLY A 310 20.93 -26.41 0.31
C GLY A 310 19.74 -26.69 1.22
N LEU A 311 18.61 -26.02 1.03
CA LEU A 311 17.40 -26.14 1.85
C LEU A 311 16.30 -26.88 1.10
N THR A 312 15.68 -27.86 1.75
CA THR A 312 14.47 -28.53 1.24
C THR A 312 13.23 -27.93 1.89
N ILE A 313 12.30 -27.44 1.10
CA ILE A 313 11.04 -26.89 1.60
C ILE A 313 10.04 -28.03 1.80
N PRO A 314 9.47 -28.21 3.02
CA PRO A 314 8.46 -29.23 3.27
C PRO A 314 7.22 -29.06 2.39
N GLN A 315 6.60 -30.18 1.97
CA GLN A 315 5.39 -30.13 1.16
C GLN A 315 4.23 -29.39 1.85
N THR A 316 4.11 -29.53 3.16
CA THR A 316 3.12 -28.83 3.99
C THR A 316 3.27 -27.30 3.92
N VAL A 317 4.48 -26.81 3.71
CA VAL A 317 4.78 -25.38 3.52
C VAL A 317 4.44 -24.95 2.08
N LEU A 318 4.82 -25.78 1.09
CA LEU A 318 4.53 -25.52 -0.33
C LEU A 318 3.02 -25.46 -0.62
N PHE A 319 2.20 -26.30 0.01
CA PHE A 319 0.74 -26.28 -0.18
C PHE A 319 0.08 -24.97 0.28
N ARG A 320 0.70 -24.24 1.21
CA ARG A 320 0.19 -22.95 1.70
C ARG A 320 0.67 -21.76 0.86
N ALA A 321 1.65 -21.98 -0.01
CA ALA A 321 2.17 -20.91 -0.85
C ALA A 321 1.15 -20.47 -1.90
N THR A 322 0.96 -19.17 -2.04
CA THR A 322 0.13 -18.55 -3.09
C THR A 322 0.86 -18.55 -4.43
N LYS A 323 2.21 -18.55 -4.39
CA LYS A 323 3.07 -18.59 -5.58
C LYS A 323 4.36 -19.35 -5.29
N VAL A 324 4.75 -20.22 -6.21
CA VAL A 324 6.02 -20.97 -6.14
C VAL A 324 6.80 -20.74 -7.42
N ILE A 325 7.98 -20.11 -7.30
CA ILE A 325 8.93 -20.01 -8.41
C ILE A 325 9.70 -21.34 -8.49
N LYS A 326 9.44 -22.08 -9.55
CA LYS A 326 10.13 -23.35 -9.88
C LYS A 326 11.41 -23.06 -10.66
N GLU A 327 12.30 -24.06 -10.72
CA GLU A 327 13.45 -24.01 -11.64
C GLU A 327 12.98 -23.76 -13.07
N LYS A 328 13.68 -22.88 -13.80
CA LYS A 328 13.59 -22.92 -15.27
C LYS A 328 14.12 -24.29 -15.69
N ASN A 329 13.25 -25.13 -16.21
CA ASN A 329 13.69 -26.33 -16.89
C ASN A 329 14.65 -25.91 -18.00
N SER A 330 15.92 -26.22 -17.87
CA SER A 330 16.96 -26.06 -18.90
C SER A 330 16.76 -27.15 -19.98
N LYS A 331 15.53 -27.22 -20.53
CA LYS A 331 15.19 -28.04 -21.69
C LYS A 331 14.10 -27.26 -22.47
N GLU A 332 14.55 -26.33 -23.26
CA GLU A 332 13.98 -25.93 -24.54
C GLU A 332 15.06 -25.16 -25.32
#